data_28b4fa7889762d7a3627852b9cd2c4e5
#
_entry.id   28b4fa7889762d7a3627852b9cd2c4e5
#
_cell.length_a   1.000
_cell.length_b   1.000
_cell.length_c   1.000
_cell.angle_alpha   90.00
_cell.angle_beta   90.00
_cell.angle_gamma   90.00
#
_symmetry.space_group_name_H-M   'P 1'
#
loop_
_entity.id
_entity.type
_entity.pdbx_description
1 polymer ?
#
loop_
_entity_poly.entity_id
_entity_poly.type
_entity_poly.pdbx_seq_one_letter_code
_entity_poly.pdbx_strand_id
1 'polypeptide(L)'
;MTIPYLLLDDARAGRARLYRDHIRRDTLAAADLDQLDALLARGWAEGLHAALRIPYEFGLALMELAESAPPLVLDWYARLDQLHGDAIDAWLRDQHDGAPAGLLDLRFDTDRAAYARTIAAIHELIRAGNTYQINYTLRATAASYGNPIALYQRLRALQPAPYAALAWHPADGHTLCLSPELFLARDGDHLHTLPMKGTARATGDIEAAKAALARDPKNRAENTMIVDLLRNDLSKIARPHGVSVSDAFHVARHGEVLQMTSRVNARLRPGITHAAILRAAYPCGSITGAPKRITMQYIAALEGSPRDLYTGALGYIEPEEMRLNVAIRTLQITDGHARFGVGSGITIDSDADDEYRECQLKAAFLRHPPDIGLIETLRVENGEPQQLDAHLARLAASAAALGLPCDAEAVRTEVIARCATAAQPHRLKITLPRDGTPHIELAPLDAIARDVLVCEHGEALPDRDPLRRHKSTHRTHLDRIWQTAVAAGAFDALLYNQSGYLLEGARSSVFLQIDGAWHTPPLALDILLGIARARLLAEPALIGTTHITESRLSRADVARATRICLANSLRGILTARRIARP
;
A
#
# COMPACT_ATOMS: atom_id res chain seq x y z
N MET A 1 -7.48 5.37 -20.93
CA MET A 1 -6.74 6.33 -20.07
C MET A 1 -7.61 6.62 -18.88
N THR A 2 -7.12 6.44 -17.70
CA THR A 2 -7.86 6.75 -16.47
C THR A 2 -7.90 8.27 -16.31
N ILE A 3 -9.08 8.85 -16.14
CA ILE A 3 -9.27 10.30 -15.92
C ILE A 3 -9.01 10.60 -14.44
N PRO A 4 -8.29 11.68 -14.06
CA PRO A 4 -8.06 12.03 -12.67
C PRO A 4 -9.36 12.19 -11.87
N TYR A 5 -9.35 11.70 -10.63
CA TYR A 5 -10.49 11.79 -9.72
C TYR A 5 -10.04 11.93 -8.26
N LEU A 6 -10.95 12.42 -7.42
CA LEU A 6 -10.82 12.39 -5.96
C LEU A 6 -12.15 11.96 -5.33
N LEU A 7 -12.12 10.91 -4.53
CA LEU A 7 -13.19 10.51 -3.62
C LEU A 7 -12.79 10.91 -2.20
N LEU A 8 -13.53 11.80 -1.57
CA LEU A 8 -13.44 12.09 -0.14
C LEU A 8 -14.53 11.31 0.57
N ASP A 9 -14.15 10.40 1.46
CA ASP A 9 -15.00 9.34 1.98
C ASP A 9 -15.09 9.40 3.51
N ASP A 10 -16.30 9.61 4.02
CA ASP A 10 -16.64 9.36 5.41
C ASP A 10 -17.21 7.94 5.51
N ALA A 11 -16.33 6.95 5.60
CA ALA A 11 -16.69 5.53 5.62
C ALA A 11 -17.55 5.15 6.86
N ARG A 12 -17.59 6.01 7.90
CA ARG A 12 -18.40 5.80 9.10
C ARG A 12 -19.81 6.31 8.93
N ALA A 13 -19.96 7.48 8.32
CA ALA A 13 -21.26 8.07 8.04
C ALA A 13 -21.90 7.52 6.76
N GLY A 14 -21.17 6.70 5.98
CA GLY A 14 -21.64 6.16 4.73
C GLY A 14 -21.94 7.26 3.70
N ARG A 15 -21.09 8.25 3.58
CA ARG A 15 -21.24 9.37 2.65
C ARG A 15 -19.90 9.76 2.05
N ALA A 16 -19.90 10.14 0.78
CA ALA A 16 -18.69 10.56 0.08
C ALA A 16 -18.97 11.68 -0.91
N ARG A 17 -17.92 12.45 -1.20
CA ARG A 17 -17.86 13.46 -2.27
C ARG A 17 -16.93 12.94 -3.35
N LEU A 18 -17.44 12.75 -4.56
CA LEU A 18 -16.68 12.27 -5.70
C LEU A 18 -16.48 13.40 -6.70
N TYR A 19 -15.24 13.86 -6.84
CA TYR A 19 -14.80 14.87 -7.78
C TYR A 19 -14.36 14.19 -9.08
N ARG A 20 -14.97 14.57 -10.22
CA ARG A 20 -14.72 14.02 -11.55
C ARG A 20 -14.61 15.10 -12.60
N ASP A 21 -14.22 14.69 -13.80
CA ASP A 21 -14.03 15.58 -14.94
C ASP A 21 -12.99 16.66 -14.62
N HIS A 22 -11.76 16.17 -14.34
CA HIS A 22 -10.60 17.02 -14.04
C HIS A 22 -10.32 17.96 -15.20
N ILE A 23 -10.21 19.27 -14.90
CA ILE A 23 -10.01 20.34 -15.87
C ILE A 23 -8.55 20.78 -15.92
N ARG A 24 -7.98 21.11 -14.77
CA ARG A 24 -6.59 21.60 -14.66
C ARG A 24 -6.04 21.40 -13.27
N ARG A 25 -4.73 21.52 -13.18
CA ARG A 25 -3.99 21.56 -11.93
C ARG A 25 -3.23 22.87 -11.84
N ASP A 26 -3.37 23.58 -10.73
CA ASP A 26 -2.55 24.71 -10.34
C ASP A 26 -1.63 24.28 -9.17
N THR A 27 -0.45 24.88 -9.11
CA THR A 27 0.51 24.67 -8.01
C THR A 27 0.95 26.02 -7.46
N LEU A 28 1.12 26.10 -6.12
CA LEU A 28 1.60 27.29 -5.45
C LEU A 28 2.81 26.95 -4.59
N ALA A 29 3.91 27.65 -4.78
CA ALA A 29 5.03 27.65 -3.84
C ALA A 29 4.61 28.32 -2.52
N ALA A 30 5.30 28.03 -1.42
CA ALA A 30 4.99 28.64 -0.11
C ALA A 30 5.09 30.18 -0.14
N ALA A 31 6.03 30.72 -0.92
CA ALA A 31 6.18 32.17 -1.13
C ALA A 31 4.98 32.81 -1.82
N ASP A 32 4.27 32.04 -2.65
CA ASP A 32 3.15 32.52 -3.47
C ASP A 32 1.78 32.23 -2.81
N LEU A 33 1.74 31.75 -1.56
CA LEU A 33 0.52 31.34 -0.89
C LEU A 33 -0.56 32.44 -0.88
N ASP A 34 -0.19 33.70 -0.88
CA ASP A 34 -1.12 34.83 -0.90
C ASP A 34 -1.94 34.93 -2.21
N GLN A 35 -1.54 34.22 -3.27
CA GLN A 35 -2.29 34.11 -4.52
C GLN A 35 -3.42 33.07 -4.44
N LEU A 36 -3.49 32.26 -3.37
CA LEU A 36 -4.45 31.16 -3.22
C LEU A 36 -5.90 31.63 -3.37
N ASP A 37 -6.28 32.69 -2.66
CA ASP A 37 -7.68 33.16 -2.64
C ASP A 37 -8.11 33.72 -4.01
N ALA A 38 -7.17 34.36 -4.76
CA ALA A 38 -7.42 34.82 -6.12
C ALA A 38 -7.58 33.64 -7.10
N LEU A 39 -6.79 32.57 -6.94
CA LEU A 39 -6.95 31.33 -7.73
C LEU A 39 -8.28 30.66 -7.44
N LEU A 40 -8.66 30.56 -6.16
CA LEU A 40 -9.94 29.97 -5.74
C LEU A 40 -11.12 30.76 -6.32
N ALA A 41 -11.12 32.10 -6.18
CA ALA A 41 -12.18 32.95 -6.71
C ALA A 41 -12.36 32.80 -8.23
N ARG A 42 -11.26 32.68 -8.98
CA ARG A 42 -11.29 32.46 -10.43
C ARG A 42 -11.90 31.09 -10.77
N GLY A 43 -11.43 30.01 -10.13
CA GLY A 43 -11.96 28.67 -10.40
C GLY A 43 -13.45 28.54 -10.06
N TRP A 44 -13.90 29.11 -8.94
CA TRP A 44 -15.33 29.13 -8.57
C TRP A 44 -16.17 29.95 -9.54
N ALA A 45 -15.65 31.08 -10.06
CA ALA A 45 -16.33 31.86 -11.09
C ALA A 45 -16.50 31.07 -12.40
N GLU A 46 -15.62 30.10 -12.67
CA GLU A 46 -15.72 29.15 -13.78
C GLU A 46 -16.67 27.97 -13.45
N GLY A 47 -17.24 27.91 -12.27
CA GLY A 47 -18.13 26.82 -11.81
C GLY A 47 -17.38 25.56 -11.40
N LEU A 48 -16.08 25.64 -11.11
CA LEU A 48 -15.24 24.49 -10.78
C LEU A 48 -15.16 24.24 -9.28
N HIS A 49 -14.90 23.00 -8.92
CA HIS A 49 -14.70 22.52 -7.55
C HIS A 49 -13.21 22.33 -7.24
N ALA A 50 -12.73 22.84 -6.10
CA ALA A 50 -11.33 22.81 -5.71
C ALA A 50 -11.02 21.66 -4.77
N ALA A 51 -10.13 20.75 -5.18
CA ALA A 51 -9.48 19.79 -4.31
C ALA A 51 -8.06 20.25 -3.96
N LEU A 52 -7.67 20.08 -2.69
CA LEU A 52 -6.41 20.58 -2.17
C LEU A 52 -5.54 19.45 -1.65
N ARG A 53 -4.27 19.47 -2.02
CA ARG A 53 -3.22 18.58 -1.50
C ARG A 53 -2.01 19.40 -1.08
N ILE A 54 -1.58 19.25 0.17
CA ILE A 54 -0.47 20.02 0.74
C ILE A 54 0.56 19.03 1.32
N PRO A 55 1.78 18.96 0.77
CA PRO A 55 2.87 18.16 1.34
C PRO A 55 3.38 18.76 2.67
N TYR A 56 3.85 17.92 3.58
CA TYR A 56 4.40 18.36 4.87
C TYR A 56 5.53 19.42 4.71
N GLU A 57 6.41 19.19 3.75
CA GLU A 57 7.56 20.08 3.49
C GLU A 57 7.15 21.49 3.07
N PHE A 58 5.95 21.68 2.49
CA PHE A 58 5.38 23.00 2.25
C PHE A 58 5.35 23.83 3.54
N GLY A 59 5.07 23.18 4.68
CA GLY A 59 5.10 23.80 5.99
C GLY A 59 6.51 24.22 6.45
N LEU A 60 7.56 23.48 6.04
CA LEU A 60 8.93 23.89 6.30
C LEU A 60 9.25 25.22 5.60
N ALA A 61 8.86 25.33 4.32
CA ALA A 61 9.05 26.58 3.57
C ALA A 61 8.19 27.73 4.10
N LEU A 62 6.93 27.47 4.53
CA LEU A 62 6.08 28.49 5.18
C LEU A 62 6.69 29.04 6.47
N MET A 63 7.49 28.25 7.17
CA MET A 63 8.18 28.63 8.40
C MET A 63 9.62 29.07 8.18
N GLU A 64 10.05 29.24 6.92
CA GLU A 64 11.42 29.63 6.56
C GLU A 64 12.48 28.65 7.10
N LEU A 65 12.15 27.35 7.12
CA LEU A 65 13.03 26.27 7.54
C LEU A 65 13.63 25.50 6.34
N ALA A 66 13.16 25.77 5.14
CA ALA A 66 13.70 25.25 3.89
C ALA A 66 13.60 26.33 2.80
N GLU A 67 14.62 26.42 1.95
CA GLU A 67 14.66 27.37 0.81
C GLU A 67 13.68 26.96 -0.29
N SER A 68 13.46 25.66 -0.47
CA SER A 68 12.51 25.10 -1.43
C SER A 68 11.76 23.92 -0.83
N ALA A 69 10.53 23.72 -1.29
CA ALA A 69 9.66 22.60 -0.88
C ALA A 69 8.71 22.24 -2.02
N PRO A 70 8.17 21.01 -2.04
CA PRO A 70 7.09 20.66 -2.95
C PRO A 70 5.91 21.64 -2.79
N PRO A 71 5.28 22.08 -3.89
CA PRO A 71 4.21 23.06 -3.84
C PRO A 71 2.92 22.49 -3.25
N LEU A 72 2.05 23.37 -2.79
CA LEU A 72 0.63 23.10 -2.61
C LEU A 72 0.01 22.85 -3.99
N VAL A 73 -0.85 21.87 -4.10
CA VAL A 73 -1.53 21.46 -5.34
C VAL A 73 -3.02 21.70 -5.23
N LEU A 74 -3.60 22.38 -6.22
CA LEU A 74 -5.03 22.56 -6.46
C LEU A 74 -5.42 21.80 -7.72
N ASP A 75 -6.25 20.79 -7.58
CA ASP A 75 -6.91 20.09 -8.69
C ASP A 75 -8.33 20.62 -8.85
N TRP A 76 -8.70 20.98 -10.09
CA TRP A 76 -9.99 21.55 -10.42
C TRP A 76 -10.85 20.56 -11.20
N TYR A 77 -12.08 20.38 -10.72
CA TYR A 77 -13.03 19.44 -11.27
C TYR A 77 -14.32 20.14 -11.69
N ALA A 78 -14.86 19.75 -12.86
CA ALA A 78 -16.13 20.30 -13.33
C ALA A 78 -17.34 19.65 -12.67
N ARG A 79 -17.17 18.47 -12.04
CA ARG A 79 -18.27 17.70 -11.48
C ARG A 79 -18.00 17.20 -10.08
N LEU A 80 -18.99 17.41 -9.21
CA LEU A 80 -19.04 16.88 -7.86
C LEU A 80 -20.32 16.05 -7.68
N ASP A 81 -20.15 14.75 -7.43
CA ASP A 81 -21.26 13.86 -7.06
C ASP A 81 -21.23 13.59 -5.54
N GLN A 82 -22.40 13.60 -4.92
CA GLN A 82 -22.53 13.15 -3.54
C GLN A 82 -23.04 11.70 -3.51
N LEU A 83 -22.27 10.80 -2.94
CA LEU A 83 -22.58 9.38 -2.85
C LEU A 83 -22.96 9.01 -1.42
N HIS A 84 -23.91 8.08 -1.27
CA HIS A 84 -24.40 7.61 0.03
C HIS A 84 -24.54 6.08 0.03
N GLY A 85 -24.23 5.47 1.19
CA GLY A 85 -24.44 4.04 1.43
C GLY A 85 -23.84 3.15 0.33
N ASP A 86 -24.66 2.25 -0.21
CA ASP A 86 -24.24 1.26 -1.21
C ASP A 86 -23.74 1.87 -2.53
N ALA A 87 -24.09 3.13 -2.83
CA ALA A 87 -23.62 3.80 -4.05
C ALA A 87 -22.10 4.02 -4.04
N ILE A 88 -21.49 4.19 -2.85
CA ILE A 88 -20.04 4.29 -2.70
C ILE A 88 -19.38 2.96 -3.06
N ASP A 89 -19.88 1.86 -2.49
CA ASP A 89 -19.35 0.52 -2.74
C ASP A 89 -19.61 0.07 -4.17
N ALA A 90 -20.74 0.46 -4.77
CA ALA A 90 -21.01 0.22 -6.18
C ALA A 90 -20.00 0.94 -7.07
N TRP A 91 -19.79 2.24 -6.84
CA TRP A 91 -18.78 3.00 -7.60
C TRP A 91 -17.39 2.40 -7.49
N LEU A 92 -16.95 2.02 -6.27
CA LEU A 92 -15.65 1.38 -6.07
C LEU A 92 -15.54 0.06 -6.84
N ARG A 93 -16.55 -0.82 -6.74
CA ARG A 93 -16.58 -2.11 -7.47
C ARG A 93 -16.52 -1.94 -8.98
N ASP A 94 -17.16 -0.92 -9.54
CA ASP A 94 -17.18 -0.67 -10.98
C ASP A 94 -15.81 -0.22 -11.54
N GLN A 95 -14.87 0.16 -10.66
CA GLN A 95 -13.53 0.61 -11.05
C GLN A 95 -12.49 -0.53 -11.17
N HIS A 96 -12.84 -1.77 -10.86
CA HIS A 96 -11.92 -2.91 -10.92
C HIS A 96 -12.65 -4.23 -11.23
N ASP A 97 -11.90 -5.23 -11.65
CA ASP A 97 -12.40 -6.54 -12.07
C ASP A 97 -12.62 -7.54 -10.91
N GLY A 98 -12.44 -7.12 -9.67
CA GLY A 98 -12.52 -7.99 -8.49
C GLY A 98 -11.28 -8.85 -8.25
N ALA A 99 -10.22 -8.70 -9.06
CA ALA A 99 -8.96 -9.41 -8.82
C ALA A 99 -8.32 -8.99 -7.48
N PRO A 100 -7.61 -9.91 -6.79
CA PRO A 100 -6.91 -9.60 -5.56
C PRO A 100 -5.91 -8.47 -5.72
N ALA A 101 -5.93 -7.54 -4.77
CA ALA A 101 -4.98 -6.44 -4.71
C ALA A 101 -4.34 -6.35 -3.33
N GLY A 102 -3.06 -6.01 -3.25
CA GLY A 102 -2.35 -5.98 -1.99
C GLY A 102 -0.93 -5.44 -2.10
N LEU A 103 -0.17 -5.67 -1.04
CA LEU A 103 1.21 -5.28 -0.91
C LEU A 103 2.09 -6.51 -0.66
N LEU A 104 3.29 -6.48 -1.20
CA LEU A 104 4.34 -7.49 -1.00
C LEU A 104 5.56 -6.85 -0.37
N ASP A 105 6.25 -7.59 0.49
CA ASP A 105 7.53 -7.19 1.07
C ASP A 105 7.49 -5.84 1.79
N LEU A 106 6.45 -5.60 2.61
CA LEU A 106 6.35 -4.36 3.39
C LEU A 106 7.52 -4.27 4.39
N ARG A 107 8.40 -3.29 4.20
CA ARG A 107 9.62 -3.08 4.98
C ARG A 107 9.71 -1.64 5.45
N PHE A 108 10.18 -1.44 6.68
CA PHE A 108 10.51 -0.12 7.21
C PHE A 108 11.93 0.30 6.80
N ASP A 109 12.13 1.58 6.57
CA ASP A 109 13.42 2.20 6.27
C ASP A 109 14.35 2.27 7.48
N THR A 110 13.82 2.08 8.69
CA THR A 110 14.50 2.20 9.96
C THR A 110 14.30 0.93 10.78
N ASP A 111 15.39 0.28 11.17
CA ASP A 111 15.35 -0.87 12.06
C ASP A 111 15.21 -0.45 13.54
N ARG A 112 14.92 -1.44 14.42
CA ARG A 112 14.74 -1.21 15.86
C ARG A 112 15.94 -0.51 16.52
N ALA A 113 17.19 -0.87 16.14
CA ALA A 113 18.39 -0.31 16.75
C ALA A 113 18.60 1.15 16.32
N ALA A 114 18.39 1.47 15.04
CA ALA A 114 18.42 2.84 14.53
C ALA A 114 17.33 3.69 15.18
N TYR A 115 16.11 3.15 15.30
CA TYR A 115 15.00 3.81 15.97
C TYR A 115 15.35 4.17 17.41
N ALA A 116 15.88 3.21 18.20
CA ALA A 116 16.25 3.43 19.59
C ALA A 116 17.33 4.52 19.74
N ARG A 117 18.33 4.57 18.83
CA ARG A 117 19.32 5.66 18.83
C ARG A 117 18.68 7.03 18.62
N THR A 118 17.72 7.14 17.70
CA THR A 118 17.01 8.40 17.45
C THR A 118 16.15 8.81 18.64
N ILE A 119 15.45 7.85 19.29
CA ILE A 119 14.69 8.14 20.52
C ILE A 119 15.62 8.67 21.62
N ALA A 120 16.80 8.08 21.81
CA ALA A 120 17.78 8.58 22.78
C ALA A 120 18.21 10.04 22.48
N ALA A 121 18.45 10.37 21.19
CA ALA A 121 18.76 11.74 20.78
C ALA A 121 17.59 12.71 21.04
N ILE A 122 16.35 12.27 20.80
CA ILE A 122 15.15 13.06 21.11
C ILE A 122 15.04 13.32 22.62
N HIS A 123 15.30 12.32 23.45
CA HIS A 123 15.30 12.48 24.91
C HIS A 123 16.34 13.52 25.37
N GLU A 124 17.53 13.56 24.76
CA GLU A 124 18.52 14.60 25.06
C GLU A 124 18.01 16.01 24.68
N LEU A 125 17.33 16.17 23.55
CA LEU A 125 16.72 17.44 23.16
C LEU A 125 15.64 17.88 24.16
N ILE A 126 14.83 16.93 24.65
CA ILE A 126 13.78 17.21 25.64
C ILE A 126 14.41 17.56 27.00
N ARG A 127 15.42 16.82 27.48
CA ARG A 127 16.14 17.12 28.76
C ARG A 127 16.84 18.47 28.71
N ALA A 128 17.33 18.86 27.54
CA ALA A 128 17.93 20.18 27.35
C ALA A 128 16.88 21.31 27.30
N GLY A 129 15.58 21.00 27.38
CA GLY A 129 14.50 21.99 27.34
C GLY A 129 14.21 22.57 25.95
N ASN A 130 14.75 21.97 24.90
CA ASN A 130 14.58 22.47 23.53
C ASN A 130 13.17 22.19 22.97
N THR A 131 12.53 21.13 23.42
CA THR A 131 11.20 20.70 23.00
C THR A 131 10.53 19.88 24.11
N TYR A 132 9.20 19.78 24.08
CA TYR A 132 8.43 18.93 25.01
C TYR A 132 8.04 17.61 24.38
N GLN A 133 7.86 17.60 23.05
CA GLN A 133 7.46 16.43 22.27
C GLN A 133 7.93 16.58 20.84
N ILE A 134 8.40 15.48 20.24
CA ILE A 134 8.69 15.37 18.80
C ILE A 134 7.83 14.25 18.21
N ASN A 135 7.06 14.54 17.17
CA ASN A 135 6.41 13.49 16.38
C ASN A 135 7.44 12.91 15.39
N TYR A 136 8.10 11.82 15.79
CA TYR A 136 9.11 11.13 14.97
C TYR A 136 8.47 10.09 14.09
N THR A 137 8.89 10.02 12.81
CA THR A 137 8.23 9.18 11.81
C THR A 137 9.19 8.34 10.98
N LEU A 138 8.70 7.18 10.54
CA LEU A 138 9.36 6.20 9.68
C LEU A 138 8.62 6.08 8.35
N ARG A 139 9.30 5.56 7.33
CA ARG A 139 8.67 5.17 6.08
C ARG A 139 8.68 3.66 5.94
N ALA A 140 7.57 3.13 5.45
CA ALA A 140 7.50 1.76 4.98
C ALA A 140 7.33 1.76 3.47
N THR A 141 7.98 0.82 2.79
CA THR A 141 7.89 0.60 1.34
C THR A 141 7.44 -0.81 1.04
N ALA A 142 6.75 -1.00 -0.07
CA ALA A 142 6.26 -2.30 -0.53
C ALA A 142 6.12 -2.30 -2.05
N ALA A 143 6.05 -3.49 -2.66
CA ALA A 143 5.55 -3.63 -4.02
C ALA A 143 4.02 -3.78 -4.00
N SER A 144 3.31 -3.00 -4.81
CA SER A 144 1.85 -3.11 -4.96
C SER A 144 1.50 -4.02 -6.13
N TYR A 145 0.50 -4.89 -5.95
CA TYR A 145 -0.09 -5.72 -7.00
C TYR A 145 -1.61 -5.55 -7.05
N GLY A 146 -2.20 -5.85 -8.22
CA GLY A 146 -3.62 -5.68 -8.48
C GLY A 146 -4.03 -4.21 -8.59
N ASN A 147 -5.35 -3.97 -8.60
CA ASN A 147 -5.91 -2.63 -8.75
C ASN A 147 -5.86 -1.85 -7.42
N PRO A 148 -5.25 -0.65 -7.35
CA PRO A 148 -5.20 0.16 -6.13
C PRO A 148 -6.58 0.53 -5.56
N ILE A 149 -7.63 0.61 -6.38
CA ILE A 149 -8.99 0.89 -5.91
C ILE A 149 -9.55 -0.33 -5.18
N ALA A 150 -9.31 -1.54 -5.68
CA ALA A 150 -9.65 -2.78 -4.95
C ALA A 150 -8.91 -2.88 -3.62
N LEU A 151 -7.63 -2.48 -3.59
CA LEU A 151 -6.87 -2.37 -2.34
C LEU A 151 -7.51 -1.35 -1.38
N TYR A 152 -7.87 -0.16 -1.87
CA TYR A 152 -8.56 0.85 -1.06
C TYR A 152 -9.87 0.32 -0.47
N GLN A 153 -10.72 -0.31 -1.30
CA GLN A 153 -12.00 -0.86 -0.86
C GLN A 153 -11.82 -1.87 0.29
N ARG A 154 -10.83 -2.75 0.19
CA ARG A 154 -10.49 -3.71 1.23
C ARG A 154 -9.96 -3.03 2.50
N LEU A 155 -9.04 -2.07 2.37
CA LEU A 155 -8.49 -1.35 3.52
C LEU A 155 -9.55 -0.47 4.20
N ARG A 156 -10.47 0.13 3.44
CA ARG A 156 -11.63 0.89 3.92
C ARG A 156 -12.53 0.04 4.82
N ALA A 157 -12.77 -1.20 4.44
CA ALA A 157 -13.57 -2.14 5.24
C ALA A 157 -12.87 -2.53 6.55
N LEU A 158 -11.53 -2.68 6.54
CA LEU A 158 -10.74 -2.99 7.73
C LEU A 158 -10.56 -1.79 8.67
N GLN A 159 -10.48 -0.59 8.11
CA GLN A 159 -10.18 0.66 8.81
C GLN A 159 -11.15 1.77 8.38
N PRO A 160 -12.44 1.68 8.71
CA PRO A 160 -13.39 2.74 8.36
C PRO A 160 -13.00 4.05 9.04
N ALA A 161 -12.71 5.07 8.24
CA ALA A 161 -12.23 6.38 8.70
C ALA A 161 -13.18 7.50 8.27
N PRO A 162 -13.32 8.58 9.09
CA PRO A 162 -14.26 9.68 8.79
C PRO A 162 -13.70 10.70 7.78
N TYR A 163 -12.40 10.71 7.56
CA TYR A 163 -11.72 11.67 6.67
C TYR A 163 -10.83 10.94 5.67
N ALA A 164 -11.35 9.82 5.14
CA ALA A 164 -10.64 9.03 4.15
C ALA A 164 -10.67 9.70 2.77
N ALA A 165 -9.74 9.30 1.92
CA ALA A 165 -9.68 9.76 0.53
C ALA A 165 -9.06 8.70 -0.37
N LEU A 166 -9.58 8.60 -1.59
CA LEU A 166 -8.98 7.87 -2.69
C LEU A 166 -8.82 8.82 -3.87
N ALA A 167 -7.59 9.00 -4.33
CA ALA A 167 -7.30 9.87 -5.47
C ALA A 167 -6.40 9.17 -6.48
N TRP A 168 -6.54 9.55 -7.74
CA TRP A 168 -5.60 9.20 -8.79
C TRP A 168 -5.32 10.41 -9.67
N HIS A 169 -4.05 10.62 -9.98
CA HIS A 169 -3.59 11.59 -10.96
C HIS A 169 -2.32 11.07 -11.65
N PRO A 170 -2.13 11.27 -12.98
CA PRO A 170 -0.98 10.71 -13.71
C PRO A 170 0.37 11.19 -13.18
N ALA A 171 0.46 12.40 -12.61
CA ALA A 171 1.69 12.91 -12.01
C ALA A 171 2.02 12.32 -10.63
N ASP A 172 1.04 11.77 -9.90
CA ASP A 172 1.18 11.39 -8.49
C ASP A 172 0.96 9.90 -8.24
N GLY A 173 0.34 9.20 -9.20
CA GLY A 173 -0.18 7.85 -8.98
C GLY A 173 -1.45 7.84 -8.12
N HIS A 174 -1.64 6.78 -7.35
CA HIS A 174 -2.77 6.63 -6.43
C HIS A 174 -2.42 7.09 -5.03
N THR A 175 -3.35 7.77 -4.39
CA THR A 175 -3.32 8.10 -2.96
C THR A 175 -4.49 7.40 -2.27
N LEU A 176 -4.20 6.51 -1.33
CA LEU A 176 -5.15 5.79 -0.50
C LEU A 176 -4.99 6.30 0.94
N CYS A 177 -5.84 7.21 1.37
CA CYS A 177 -5.78 7.83 2.69
C CYS A 177 -6.94 7.32 3.55
N LEU A 178 -6.63 6.79 4.74
CA LEU A 178 -7.62 6.31 5.72
C LEU A 178 -7.51 7.14 7.00
N SER A 179 -7.45 8.47 6.83
CA SER A 179 -7.23 9.38 7.95
C SER A 179 -8.39 9.39 8.95
N PRO A 180 -8.09 9.20 10.23
CA PRO A 180 -9.07 9.37 11.29
C PRO A 180 -9.16 10.82 11.81
N GLU A 181 -8.25 11.72 11.37
CA GLU A 181 -8.05 13.03 12.01
C GLU A 181 -8.42 14.19 11.10
N LEU A 182 -9.25 15.10 11.63
CA LEU A 182 -9.58 16.36 10.99
C LEU A 182 -8.50 17.40 11.32
N PHE A 183 -7.87 17.93 10.28
CA PHE A 183 -6.97 19.07 10.42
C PHE A 183 -7.75 20.37 10.59
N LEU A 184 -8.52 20.76 9.58
CA LEU A 184 -9.31 21.98 9.60
C LEU A 184 -10.68 21.77 8.95
N ALA A 185 -11.72 22.30 9.58
CA ALA A 185 -13.02 22.45 8.98
C ALA A 185 -13.51 23.89 9.16
N ARG A 186 -13.93 24.51 8.06
CA ARG A 186 -14.51 25.84 8.03
C ARG A 186 -15.96 25.77 7.53
N ASP A 187 -16.83 26.49 8.19
CA ASP A 187 -18.22 26.75 7.78
C ASP A 187 -18.48 28.26 7.99
N GLY A 188 -18.47 29.03 6.93
CA GLY A 188 -18.53 30.50 6.98
C GLY A 188 -17.39 31.12 7.81
N ASP A 189 -17.74 31.76 8.94
CA ASP A 189 -16.78 32.35 9.90
C ASP A 189 -16.37 31.39 11.03
N HIS A 190 -16.89 30.19 11.05
CA HIS A 190 -16.59 29.18 12.05
C HIS A 190 -15.51 28.21 11.56
N LEU A 191 -14.37 28.18 12.22
CA LEU A 191 -13.27 27.25 11.97
C LEU A 191 -13.10 26.31 13.17
N HIS A 192 -12.86 25.01 12.93
CA HIS A 192 -12.53 24.08 14.00
C HIS A 192 -11.53 23.00 13.56
N THR A 193 -10.90 22.40 14.55
CA THR A 193 -9.99 21.25 14.41
C THR A 193 -10.31 20.19 15.46
N LEU A 194 -10.02 18.92 15.15
CA LEU A 194 -10.27 17.78 16.04
C LEU A 194 -8.99 16.98 16.27
N PRO A 195 -8.05 17.49 17.07
CA PRO A 195 -6.84 16.72 17.40
C PRO A 195 -7.20 15.43 18.12
N MET A 196 -6.40 14.41 17.82
CA MET A 196 -6.59 13.07 18.35
C MET A 196 -5.33 12.63 19.10
N LYS A 197 -5.48 12.30 20.39
CA LYS A 197 -4.43 11.71 21.23
C LYS A 197 -5.05 10.71 22.20
N GLY A 198 -4.30 9.68 22.53
CA GLY A 198 -4.77 8.58 23.35
C GLY A 198 -5.56 7.54 22.55
N THR A 199 -5.06 6.30 22.61
CA THR A 199 -5.67 5.14 21.94
C THR A 199 -5.72 3.97 22.90
N ALA A 200 -6.82 3.25 22.94
CA ALA A 200 -6.96 1.99 23.67
C ALA A 200 -7.70 0.96 22.82
N ARG A 201 -7.56 -0.33 23.13
CA ARG A 201 -8.35 -1.38 22.47
C ARG A 201 -9.80 -1.33 22.93
N ALA A 202 -10.74 -1.50 22.01
CA ALA A 202 -12.18 -1.57 22.29
C ALA A 202 -12.55 -3.03 22.62
N THR A 203 -12.08 -3.54 23.78
CA THR A 203 -12.33 -4.91 24.24
C THR A 203 -13.03 -4.89 25.61
N GLY A 204 -13.79 -5.94 25.90
CA GLY A 204 -14.53 -6.05 27.16
C GLY A 204 -15.65 -5.03 27.31
N ASP A 205 -15.79 -4.46 28.50
CA ASP A 205 -16.75 -3.38 28.77
C ASP A 205 -16.26 -2.07 28.12
N ILE A 206 -16.88 -1.71 27.02
CA ILE A 206 -16.51 -0.55 26.20
C ILE A 206 -16.70 0.77 26.96
N GLU A 207 -17.75 0.91 27.76
CA GLU A 207 -18.00 2.16 28.50
C GLU A 207 -17.01 2.33 29.66
N ALA A 208 -16.66 1.25 30.34
CA ALA A 208 -15.58 1.27 31.33
C ALA A 208 -14.23 1.61 30.68
N ALA A 209 -13.90 1.04 29.53
CA ALA A 209 -12.67 1.32 28.79
C ALA A 209 -12.62 2.79 28.29
N LYS A 210 -13.74 3.35 27.80
CA LYS A 210 -13.85 4.78 27.45
C LYS A 210 -13.59 5.65 28.66
N ALA A 211 -14.24 5.35 29.80
CA ALA A 211 -14.07 6.11 31.03
C ALA A 211 -12.64 6.04 31.56
N ALA A 212 -11.98 4.87 31.45
CA ALA A 212 -10.58 4.70 31.82
C ALA A 212 -9.67 5.57 30.95
N LEU A 213 -9.81 5.50 29.63
CA LEU A 213 -9.00 6.30 28.68
C LEU A 213 -9.24 7.81 28.92
N ALA A 214 -10.49 8.23 29.13
CA ALA A 214 -10.83 9.65 29.36
C ALA A 214 -10.22 10.19 30.67
N ARG A 215 -9.88 9.34 31.64
CA ARG A 215 -9.28 9.72 32.93
C ARG A 215 -7.77 9.50 32.99
N ASP A 216 -7.20 8.83 31.99
CA ASP A 216 -5.76 8.51 31.99
C ASP A 216 -4.90 9.78 32.02
N PRO A 217 -4.05 9.98 33.02
CA PRO A 217 -3.29 11.21 33.19
C PRO A 217 -2.32 11.50 32.04
N LYS A 218 -1.65 10.47 31.50
CA LYS A 218 -0.68 10.60 30.41
C LYS A 218 -1.40 11.06 29.13
N ASN A 219 -2.44 10.34 28.72
CA ASN A 219 -3.20 10.67 27.50
C ASN A 219 -3.85 12.06 27.60
N ARG A 220 -4.32 12.45 28.79
CA ARG A 220 -4.87 13.80 29.03
C ARG A 220 -3.80 14.89 28.91
N ALA A 221 -2.61 14.67 29.47
CA ALA A 221 -1.51 15.63 29.38
C ALA A 221 -1.07 15.85 27.91
N GLU A 222 -0.90 14.77 27.16
CA GLU A 222 -0.58 14.83 25.73
C GLU A 222 -1.68 15.54 24.93
N ASN A 223 -2.95 15.22 25.17
CA ASN A 223 -4.08 15.86 24.50
C ASN A 223 -4.12 17.36 24.83
N THR A 224 -3.95 17.75 26.10
CA THR A 224 -3.94 19.15 26.55
C THR A 224 -2.85 19.95 25.84
N MET A 225 -1.64 19.39 25.73
CA MET A 225 -0.52 20.07 25.06
C MET A 225 -0.84 20.36 23.58
N ILE A 226 -1.42 19.39 22.87
CA ILE A 226 -1.78 19.58 21.45
C ILE A 226 -2.95 20.54 21.31
N VAL A 227 -3.95 20.48 22.19
CA VAL A 227 -5.06 21.43 22.22
C VAL A 227 -4.55 22.86 22.42
N ASP A 228 -3.59 23.07 23.33
CA ASP A 228 -3.03 24.41 23.58
C ASP A 228 -2.23 24.93 22.38
N LEU A 229 -1.45 24.05 21.74
CA LEU A 229 -0.75 24.38 20.50
C LEU A 229 -1.71 24.85 19.39
N LEU A 230 -2.81 24.12 19.19
CA LEU A 230 -3.82 24.46 18.17
C LEU A 230 -4.62 25.70 18.56
N ARG A 231 -4.90 25.91 19.84
CA ARG A 231 -5.52 27.16 20.34
C ARG A 231 -4.62 28.36 19.99
N ASN A 232 -3.31 28.25 20.24
CA ASN A 232 -2.34 29.29 19.87
C ASN A 232 -2.36 29.56 18.36
N ASP A 233 -2.37 28.52 17.52
CA ASP A 233 -2.40 28.70 16.06
C ASP A 233 -3.70 29.38 15.60
N LEU A 234 -4.85 28.94 16.07
CA LEU A 234 -6.14 29.52 15.70
C LEU A 234 -6.34 30.94 16.27
N SER A 235 -5.71 31.27 17.40
CA SER A 235 -5.80 32.61 18.01
C SER A 235 -5.26 33.72 17.10
N LYS A 236 -4.30 33.39 16.21
CA LYS A 236 -3.70 34.33 15.27
C LYS A 236 -4.71 34.90 14.25
N ILE A 237 -5.80 34.16 14.00
CA ILE A 237 -6.81 34.50 12.98
C ILE A 237 -8.22 34.68 13.56
N ALA A 238 -8.42 34.34 14.82
CA ALA A 238 -9.70 34.47 15.51
C ALA A 238 -9.99 35.91 15.95
N ARG A 239 -11.27 36.22 16.16
CA ARG A 239 -11.73 37.44 16.88
C ARG A 239 -11.21 37.41 18.33
N PRO A 240 -11.08 38.56 19.01
CA PRO A 240 -10.81 38.57 20.45
C PRO A 240 -11.82 37.68 21.19
N HIS A 241 -11.32 36.82 22.10
CA HIS A 241 -12.11 35.81 22.81
C HIS A 241 -12.84 34.80 21.91
N GLY A 242 -12.46 34.69 20.61
CA GLY A 242 -13.13 33.84 19.64
C GLY A 242 -12.66 32.38 19.63
N VAL A 243 -11.64 32.01 20.40
CA VAL A 243 -11.16 30.62 20.51
C VAL A 243 -11.75 29.95 21.73
N SER A 244 -12.29 28.74 21.57
CA SER A 244 -12.87 27.94 22.66
C SER A 244 -12.53 26.45 22.45
N VAL A 245 -12.56 25.69 23.53
CA VAL A 245 -12.43 24.21 23.52
C VAL A 245 -13.78 23.64 23.95
N SER A 246 -14.31 22.74 23.14
CA SER A 246 -15.50 21.93 23.48
C SER A 246 -15.14 20.45 23.35
N ASP A 247 -15.98 19.59 23.92
CA ASP A 247 -15.83 18.13 23.87
C ASP A 247 -14.42 17.66 24.29
N ALA A 248 -13.84 18.33 25.31
CA ALA A 248 -12.51 17.99 25.78
C ALA A 248 -12.45 16.54 26.31
N PHE A 249 -11.43 15.79 25.85
CA PHE A 249 -11.20 14.39 26.22
C PHE A 249 -12.37 13.45 25.85
N HIS A 250 -13.14 13.79 24.82
CA HIS A 250 -14.20 12.91 24.32
C HIS A 250 -13.60 11.62 23.75
N VAL A 251 -14.06 10.45 24.24
CA VAL A 251 -13.61 9.15 23.77
C VAL A 251 -14.67 8.51 22.90
N ALA A 252 -14.33 8.31 21.63
CA ALA A 252 -15.18 7.61 20.66
C ALA A 252 -14.59 6.25 20.26
N ARG A 253 -15.46 5.28 19.97
CA ARG A 253 -15.06 3.99 19.42
C ARG A 253 -14.84 4.10 17.90
N HIS A 254 -13.75 3.54 17.44
CA HIS A 254 -13.34 3.53 16.05
C HIS A 254 -12.96 2.09 15.62
N GLY A 255 -13.96 1.28 15.27
CA GLY A 255 -13.78 -0.13 15.02
C GLY A 255 -13.34 -0.86 16.30
N GLU A 256 -12.15 -1.43 16.30
CA GLU A 256 -11.57 -2.14 17.46
C GLU A 256 -10.74 -1.26 18.39
N VAL A 257 -10.73 0.06 18.16
CA VAL A 257 -9.98 1.01 18.99
C VAL A 257 -10.87 2.10 19.53
N LEU A 258 -10.52 2.57 20.72
CA LEU A 258 -11.04 3.78 21.34
C LEU A 258 -10.04 4.90 21.11
N GLN A 259 -10.52 6.10 20.80
CA GLN A 259 -9.67 7.27 20.58
C GLN A 259 -10.21 8.49 21.31
N MET A 260 -9.30 9.22 21.94
CA MET A 260 -9.61 10.46 22.64
C MET A 260 -9.43 11.64 21.68
N THR A 261 -10.43 12.51 21.59
CA THR A 261 -10.41 13.73 20.80
C THR A 261 -10.81 14.94 21.65
N SER A 262 -10.41 16.11 21.22
CA SER A 262 -10.91 17.39 21.74
C SER A 262 -11.21 18.31 20.57
N ARG A 263 -12.21 19.18 20.69
CA ARG A 263 -12.56 20.13 19.64
C ARG A 263 -12.03 21.52 20.00
N VAL A 264 -11.22 22.10 19.13
CA VAL A 264 -10.80 23.50 19.22
C VAL A 264 -11.55 24.30 18.17
N ASN A 265 -12.32 25.29 18.60
CA ASN A 265 -13.14 26.14 17.76
C ASN A 265 -12.53 27.55 17.68
N ALA A 266 -12.72 28.22 16.54
CA ALA A 266 -12.37 29.63 16.37
C ALA A 266 -13.47 30.35 15.58
N ARG A 267 -13.84 31.55 16.05
CA ARG A 267 -14.59 32.51 15.26
C ARG A 267 -13.63 33.43 14.54
N LEU A 268 -13.59 33.33 13.21
CA LEU A 268 -12.66 34.07 12.38
C LEU A 268 -12.92 35.57 12.40
N ARG A 269 -11.87 36.37 12.30
CA ARG A 269 -12.00 37.82 12.06
C ARG A 269 -12.61 38.04 10.67
N PRO A 270 -13.38 39.14 10.46
CA PRO A 270 -13.83 39.49 9.10
C PRO A 270 -12.67 39.61 8.12
N GLY A 271 -12.85 39.11 6.90
CA GLY A 271 -11.86 39.21 5.82
C GLY A 271 -10.66 38.24 5.93
N ILE A 272 -10.71 37.25 6.83
CA ILE A 272 -9.67 36.22 6.89
C ILE A 272 -9.74 35.34 5.63
N THR A 273 -8.62 35.29 4.88
CA THR A 273 -8.44 34.52 3.66
C THR A 273 -8.06 33.05 3.96
N HIS A 274 -8.22 32.16 2.97
CA HIS A 274 -7.76 30.77 3.08
C HIS A 274 -6.24 30.71 3.22
N ALA A 275 -5.53 31.57 2.53
CA ALA A 275 -4.07 31.71 2.67
C ALA A 275 -3.67 32.05 4.12
N ALA A 276 -4.39 32.99 4.77
CA ALA A 276 -4.14 33.34 6.17
C ALA A 276 -4.43 32.17 7.12
N ILE A 277 -5.48 31.38 6.88
CA ILE A 277 -5.81 30.19 7.67
C ILE A 277 -4.66 29.16 7.56
N LEU A 278 -4.21 28.86 6.36
CA LEU A 278 -3.10 27.91 6.16
C LEU A 278 -1.81 28.42 6.78
N ARG A 279 -1.46 29.70 6.59
CA ARG A 279 -0.25 30.31 7.20
C ARG A 279 -0.27 30.25 8.73
N ALA A 280 -1.42 30.37 9.35
CA ALA A 280 -1.56 30.31 10.82
C ALA A 280 -1.46 28.89 11.37
N ALA A 281 -2.04 27.90 10.69
CA ALA A 281 -2.26 26.57 11.24
C ALA A 281 -1.36 25.47 10.65
N TYR A 282 -0.91 25.61 9.37
CA TYR A 282 -0.16 24.57 8.69
C TYR A 282 1.34 24.57 9.05
N PRO A 283 1.99 23.38 9.19
CA PRO A 283 1.38 22.06 9.27
C PRO A 283 0.67 21.84 10.61
N CYS A 284 -0.17 20.80 10.69
CA CYS A 284 -0.94 20.48 11.88
C CYS A 284 -0.01 20.28 13.09
N GLY A 285 -0.39 20.84 14.25
CA GLY A 285 0.39 20.74 15.48
C GLY A 285 0.52 19.30 15.99
N SER A 286 -0.51 18.46 15.80
CA SER A 286 -0.57 17.08 16.30
C SER A 286 0.51 16.17 15.71
N ILE A 287 1.01 16.50 14.50
CA ILE A 287 2.01 15.71 13.76
C ILE A 287 3.40 16.36 13.73
N THR A 288 3.61 17.43 14.48
CA THR A 288 4.90 18.14 14.61
C THR A 288 5.47 17.98 16.01
N GLY A 289 5.11 18.83 16.90
CA GLY A 289 5.50 18.85 18.30
C GLY A 289 5.44 20.25 18.90
N ALA A 290 5.92 20.42 20.10
CA ALA A 290 5.82 21.66 20.84
C ALA A 290 7.18 22.06 21.45
N PRO A 291 7.67 23.30 21.15
CA PRO A 291 7.15 24.35 20.23
C PRO A 291 7.29 23.98 18.75
N LYS A 292 6.29 24.31 17.92
CA LYS A 292 6.17 23.82 16.52
C LYS A 292 7.42 24.07 15.69
N ARG A 293 7.88 25.33 15.56
CA ARG A 293 8.96 25.72 14.65
C ARG A 293 10.28 25.01 14.95
N ILE A 294 10.73 25.03 16.22
CA ILE A 294 12.00 24.40 16.62
C ILE A 294 11.91 22.88 16.50
N THR A 295 10.75 22.29 16.82
CA THR A 295 10.55 20.85 16.67
C THR A 295 10.62 20.40 15.23
N MET A 296 10.08 21.19 14.27
CA MET A 296 10.18 20.91 12.84
C MET A 296 11.64 20.95 12.34
N GLN A 297 12.51 21.80 12.89
CA GLN A 297 13.95 21.79 12.60
C GLN A 297 14.60 20.46 13.04
N TYR A 298 14.26 19.99 14.24
CA TYR A 298 14.78 18.71 14.72
C TYR A 298 14.24 17.52 13.92
N ILE A 299 12.97 17.52 13.53
CA ILE A 299 12.40 16.51 12.67
C ILE A 299 13.16 16.43 11.35
N ALA A 300 13.43 17.56 10.71
CA ALA A 300 14.19 17.62 9.45
C ALA A 300 15.62 17.09 9.58
N ALA A 301 16.25 17.23 10.76
CA ALA A 301 17.58 16.70 11.03
C ALA A 301 17.60 15.21 11.41
N LEU A 302 16.51 14.69 12.00
CA LEU A 302 16.42 13.34 12.53
C LEU A 302 15.85 12.33 11.54
N GLU A 303 14.97 12.76 10.64
CA GLU A 303 14.34 11.89 9.65
C GLU A 303 15.18 11.80 8.38
N GLY A 304 15.47 10.57 7.93
CA GLY A 304 16.34 10.30 6.78
C GLY A 304 15.65 10.45 5.41
N SER A 305 14.33 10.70 5.37
CA SER A 305 13.55 10.80 4.13
C SER A 305 12.39 11.78 4.26
N PRO A 306 11.98 12.45 3.17
CA PRO A 306 10.86 13.39 3.21
C PRO A 306 9.55 12.69 3.58
N ARG A 307 8.65 13.46 4.17
CA ARG A 307 7.30 13.00 4.54
C ARG A 307 6.34 13.04 3.36
N ASP A 308 6.53 13.96 2.42
CA ASP A 308 5.65 14.24 1.29
C ASP A 308 4.21 14.53 1.75
N LEU A 309 3.23 13.85 1.14
CA LEU A 309 1.83 14.00 1.57
C LEU A 309 1.58 13.43 2.98
N TYR A 310 2.34 12.44 3.43
CA TYR A 310 2.19 11.91 4.78
C TYR A 310 2.42 13.01 5.82
N THR A 311 1.50 13.13 6.79
CA THR A 311 1.44 14.25 7.76
C THR A 311 1.18 15.63 7.14
N GLY A 312 0.94 15.68 5.84
CA GLY A 312 0.41 16.86 5.16
C GLY A 312 -1.09 16.99 5.32
N ALA A 313 -1.76 17.57 4.32
CA ALA A 313 -3.21 17.72 4.32
C ALA A 313 -3.81 17.40 2.95
N LEU A 314 -5.02 16.81 2.97
CA LEU A 314 -5.81 16.51 1.78
C LEU A 314 -7.28 16.82 2.05
N GLY A 315 -7.96 17.42 1.07
CA GLY A 315 -9.38 17.72 1.18
C GLY A 315 -9.88 18.66 0.11
N TYR A 316 -10.80 19.54 0.46
CA TYR A 316 -11.42 20.48 -0.47
C TYR A 316 -11.62 21.86 0.14
N ILE A 317 -11.75 22.85 -0.75
CA ILE A 317 -12.13 24.23 -0.43
C ILE A 317 -13.21 24.66 -1.41
N GLU A 318 -14.36 25.03 -0.85
CA GLU A 318 -15.50 25.64 -1.54
C GLU A 318 -15.68 27.08 -0.99
N PRO A 319 -16.50 27.94 -1.59
CA PRO A 319 -16.62 29.33 -1.15
C PRO A 319 -16.89 29.54 0.35
N GLU A 320 -17.79 28.76 0.93
CA GLU A 320 -18.20 28.87 2.33
C GLU A 320 -17.77 27.68 3.19
N GLU A 321 -17.18 26.65 2.59
CA GLU A 321 -16.86 25.39 3.27
C GLU A 321 -15.45 24.92 2.94
N MET A 322 -14.71 24.48 3.94
CA MET A 322 -13.42 23.80 3.78
C MET A 322 -13.36 22.59 4.69
N ARG A 323 -12.82 21.49 4.19
CA ARG A 323 -12.47 20.32 4.99
C ARG A 323 -11.11 19.80 4.55
N LEU A 324 -10.16 19.79 5.48
CA LEU A 324 -8.82 19.22 5.29
C LEU A 324 -8.55 18.19 6.39
N ASN A 325 -8.11 17.01 6.01
CA ASN A 325 -7.63 16.01 6.97
C ASN A 325 -6.14 16.22 7.30
N VAL A 326 -5.67 15.56 8.34
CA VAL A 326 -4.24 15.26 8.50
C VAL A 326 -3.97 13.99 7.71
N ALA A 327 -3.12 14.04 6.70
CA ALA A 327 -2.87 12.91 5.81
C ALA A 327 -2.00 11.82 6.49
N ILE A 328 -2.56 11.16 7.51
CA ILE A 328 -1.99 9.98 8.18
C ILE A 328 -2.73 8.72 7.73
N ARG A 329 -2.15 7.55 7.98
CA ARG A 329 -2.63 6.27 7.42
C ARG A 329 -2.80 6.36 5.89
N THR A 330 -1.82 7.00 5.25
CA THR A 330 -1.84 7.31 3.83
C THR A 330 -0.81 6.48 3.09
N LEU A 331 -1.29 5.73 2.10
CA LEU A 331 -0.50 4.94 1.18
C LEU A 331 -0.46 5.64 -0.18
N GLN A 332 0.72 5.92 -0.68
CA GLN A 332 0.96 6.45 -2.02
C GLN A 332 1.51 5.33 -2.90
N ILE A 333 0.93 5.14 -4.10
CA ILE A 333 1.33 4.09 -5.04
C ILE A 333 1.64 4.73 -6.38
N THR A 334 2.90 4.64 -6.80
CA THR A 334 3.38 5.12 -8.11
C THR A 334 4.16 3.99 -8.78
N ASP A 335 3.80 3.65 -10.00
CA ASP A 335 4.46 2.60 -10.80
C ASP A 335 4.63 1.27 -10.06
N GLY A 336 3.62 0.87 -9.27
CA GLY A 336 3.63 -0.36 -8.48
C GLY A 336 4.52 -0.31 -7.23
N HIS A 337 5.10 0.85 -6.90
CA HIS A 337 5.80 1.09 -5.65
C HIS A 337 4.87 1.78 -4.66
N ALA A 338 4.69 1.16 -3.51
CA ALA A 338 3.88 1.68 -2.42
C ALA A 338 4.77 2.29 -1.34
N ARG A 339 4.40 3.48 -0.84
CA ARG A 339 5.05 4.17 0.26
C ARG A 339 4.03 4.55 1.31
N PHE A 340 4.35 4.30 2.57
CA PHE A 340 3.48 4.54 3.71
C PHE A 340 4.27 5.17 4.85
N GLY A 341 3.75 6.26 5.43
CA GLY A 341 4.35 6.90 6.60
C GLY A 341 3.69 6.42 7.90
N VAL A 342 4.48 6.30 8.96
CA VAL A 342 4.01 5.97 10.31
C VAL A 342 4.91 6.62 11.34
N GLY A 343 4.38 6.94 12.51
CA GLY A 343 5.16 7.53 13.61
C GLY A 343 4.36 7.70 14.88
N SER A 344 5.04 8.23 15.89
CA SER A 344 4.44 8.53 17.20
C SER A 344 5.03 9.80 17.82
N GLY A 345 4.30 10.34 18.79
CA GLY A 345 4.74 11.52 19.52
C GLY A 345 5.64 11.13 20.68
N ILE A 346 6.92 11.38 20.55
CA ILE A 346 7.95 11.03 21.54
C ILE A 346 8.02 12.09 22.62
N THR A 347 7.82 11.68 23.86
CA THR A 347 7.96 12.48 25.10
C THR A 347 9.12 11.94 25.93
N ILE A 348 9.40 12.57 27.07
CA ILE A 348 10.47 12.10 27.98
C ILE A 348 10.19 10.71 28.56
N ASP A 349 8.92 10.32 28.67
CA ASP A 349 8.48 9.04 29.21
C ASP A 349 8.30 7.95 28.15
N SER A 350 8.60 8.23 26.88
CA SER A 350 8.46 7.27 25.79
C SER A 350 9.54 6.19 25.86
N ASP A 351 9.14 4.91 25.78
CA ASP A 351 10.06 3.78 25.64
C ASP A 351 10.28 3.45 24.15
N ALA A 352 11.52 3.29 23.73
CA ALA A 352 11.86 3.10 22.31
C ALA A 352 11.26 1.82 21.71
N ASP A 353 11.18 0.75 22.48
CA ASP A 353 10.64 -0.53 22.02
C ASP A 353 9.11 -0.50 21.92
N ASP A 354 8.47 0.17 22.86
CA ASP A 354 7.02 0.35 22.85
C ASP A 354 6.58 1.23 21.67
N GLU A 355 7.27 2.34 21.44
CA GLU A 355 7.00 3.26 20.32
C GLU A 355 7.26 2.60 18.95
N TYR A 356 8.33 1.80 18.83
CA TYR A 356 8.61 1.04 17.61
C TYR A 356 7.53 -0.02 17.34
N ARG A 357 7.07 -0.72 18.38
CA ARG A 357 5.94 -1.66 18.28
C ARG A 357 4.64 -0.93 17.90
N GLU A 358 4.41 0.25 18.44
CA GLU A 358 3.25 1.08 18.07
C GLU A 358 3.29 1.46 16.57
N CYS A 359 4.45 1.83 16.04
CA CYS A 359 4.63 2.07 14.60
C CYS A 359 4.30 0.83 13.78
N GLN A 360 4.76 -0.34 14.19
CA GLN A 360 4.43 -1.61 13.52
C GLN A 360 2.94 -1.93 13.56
N LEU A 361 2.28 -1.72 14.71
CA LEU A 361 0.84 -1.92 14.87
C LEU A 361 0.01 -0.96 14.00
N LYS A 362 0.44 0.31 13.88
CA LYS A 362 -0.20 1.29 13.00
C LYS A 362 -0.13 0.91 11.52
N ALA A 363 0.86 0.13 11.11
CA ALA A 363 1.01 -0.39 9.74
C ALA A 363 0.44 -1.81 9.55
N ALA A 364 0.03 -2.49 10.62
CA ALA A 364 -0.37 -3.91 10.57
C ALA A 364 -1.53 -4.20 9.61
N PHE A 365 -2.49 -3.26 9.47
CA PHE A 365 -3.62 -3.41 8.55
C PHE A 365 -3.20 -3.51 7.08
N LEU A 366 -2.03 -2.99 6.71
CA LEU A 366 -1.46 -3.11 5.36
C LEU A 366 -0.96 -4.53 5.06
N ARG A 367 -0.58 -5.28 6.09
CA ARG A 367 -0.12 -6.67 5.99
C ARG A 367 -1.26 -7.68 5.88
N HIS A 368 -2.51 -7.22 6.03
CA HIS A 368 -3.66 -8.11 5.93
C HIS A 368 -3.84 -8.54 4.47
N PRO A 369 -3.53 -9.81 4.10
CA PRO A 369 -3.60 -10.24 2.71
C PRO A 369 -5.06 -10.33 2.23
N PRO A 370 -5.32 -10.23 0.92
CA PRO A 370 -6.60 -10.65 0.36
C PRO A 370 -6.81 -12.16 0.58
N ASP A 371 -7.98 -12.67 0.18
CA ASP A 371 -8.28 -14.10 0.27
C ASP A 371 -7.57 -14.88 -0.84
N ILE A 372 -6.26 -15.00 -0.70
CA ILE A 372 -5.40 -15.81 -1.56
C ILE A 372 -4.54 -16.73 -0.71
N GLY A 373 -4.28 -17.93 -1.22
CA GLY A 373 -3.33 -18.88 -0.65
C GLY A 373 -2.15 -19.12 -1.60
N LEU A 374 -1.23 -19.96 -1.18
CA LEU A 374 -0.09 -20.42 -1.97
C LEU A 374 -0.25 -21.88 -2.38
N ILE A 375 0.41 -22.25 -3.48
CA ILE A 375 0.37 -23.61 -4.01
C ILE A 375 1.80 -24.08 -4.27
N GLU A 376 2.09 -25.33 -3.88
CA GLU A 376 3.24 -26.06 -4.42
C GLU A 376 2.77 -27.32 -5.15
N THR A 377 3.52 -27.71 -6.16
CA THR A 377 3.23 -28.92 -6.94
C THR A 377 4.54 -29.59 -7.31
N LEU A 378 4.75 -30.80 -6.85
CA LEU A 378 5.97 -31.56 -7.06
C LEU A 378 5.68 -33.03 -7.37
N ARG A 379 6.66 -33.71 -7.90
CA ARG A 379 6.64 -35.13 -8.21
C ARG A 379 7.10 -35.93 -7.01
N VAL A 380 6.44 -37.06 -6.77
CA VAL A 380 6.87 -38.08 -5.80
C VAL A 380 7.26 -39.32 -6.57
N GLU A 381 8.45 -39.87 -6.31
CA GLU A 381 8.95 -41.11 -6.88
C GLU A 381 9.44 -42.04 -5.78
N ASN A 382 8.94 -43.27 -5.76
CA ASN A 382 9.32 -44.30 -4.78
C ASN A 382 9.19 -43.80 -3.32
N GLY A 383 8.11 -43.08 -3.02
CA GLY A 383 7.87 -42.49 -1.71
C GLY A 383 8.62 -41.19 -1.40
N GLU A 384 9.52 -40.74 -2.29
CA GLU A 384 10.35 -39.56 -2.07
C GLU A 384 9.82 -38.35 -2.84
N PRO A 385 9.45 -37.23 -2.15
CA PRO A 385 9.07 -35.99 -2.80
C PRO A 385 10.30 -35.29 -3.38
N GLN A 386 10.30 -35.08 -4.71
CA GLN A 386 11.44 -34.52 -5.43
C GLN A 386 11.61 -33.03 -5.17
N GLN A 387 12.84 -32.58 -4.87
CA GLN A 387 13.22 -31.19 -4.62
C GLN A 387 12.39 -30.52 -3.47
N LEU A 388 11.99 -31.29 -2.46
CA LEU A 388 11.14 -30.81 -1.37
C LEU A 388 11.69 -29.55 -0.70
N ASP A 389 13.01 -29.50 -0.43
CA ASP A 389 13.64 -28.34 0.22
C ASP A 389 13.45 -27.05 -0.58
N ALA A 390 13.63 -27.10 -1.89
CA ALA A 390 13.45 -25.94 -2.77
C ALA A 390 11.96 -25.51 -2.81
N HIS A 391 11.02 -26.45 -2.79
CA HIS A 391 9.58 -26.16 -2.74
C HIS A 391 9.19 -25.52 -1.42
N LEU A 392 9.66 -26.02 -0.30
CA LEU A 392 9.39 -25.46 1.03
C LEU A 392 10.04 -24.08 1.21
N ALA A 393 11.26 -23.90 0.73
CA ALA A 393 11.93 -22.60 0.76
C ALA A 393 11.14 -21.54 -0.04
N ARG A 394 10.64 -21.88 -1.25
CA ARG A 394 9.81 -20.98 -2.05
C ARG A 394 8.46 -20.70 -1.37
N LEU A 395 7.82 -21.72 -0.80
CA LEU A 395 6.57 -21.58 -0.06
C LEU A 395 6.74 -20.60 1.11
N ALA A 396 7.77 -20.80 1.95
CA ALA A 396 8.07 -19.95 3.09
C ALA A 396 8.40 -18.51 2.68
N ALA A 397 9.23 -18.33 1.63
CA ALA A 397 9.56 -17.00 1.12
C ALA A 397 8.32 -16.28 0.56
N SER A 398 7.45 -16.98 -0.17
CA SER A 398 6.20 -16.43 -0.69
C SER A 398 5.20 -16.10 0.43
N ALA A 399 5.11 -16.94 1.46
CA ALA A 399 4.28 -16.70 2.62
C ALA A 399 4.74 -15.46 3.38
N ALA A 400 6.04 -15.30 3.61
CA ALA A 400 6.62 -14.13 4.25
C ALA A 400 6.34 -12.83 3.45
N ALA A 401 6.52 -12.87 2.11
CA ALA A 401 6.26 -11.73 1.24
C ALA A 401 4.78 -11.29 1.26
N LEU A 402 3.85 -12.24 1.34
CA LEU A 402 2.41 -12.01 1.38
C LEU A 402 1.86 -11.78 2.80
N GLY A 403 2.67 -11.97 3.84
CA GLY A 403 2.22 -11.89 5.23
C GLY A 403 1.33 -13.04 5.68
N LEU A 404 1.48 -14.23 5.06
CA LEU A 404 0.76 -15.45 5.42
C LEU A 404 1.52 -16.23 6.52
N PRO A 405 0.83 -16.82 7.50
CA PRO A 405 1.46 -17.75 8.41
C PRO A 405 1.91 -19.02 7.67
N CYS A 406 3.11 -19.50 7.95
CA CYS A 406 3.66 -20.72 7.35
C CYS A 406 4.65 -21.39 8.30
N ASP A 407 4.36 -22.60 8.71
CA ASP A 407 5.30 -23.49 9.41
C ASP A 407 5.83 -24.53 8.41
N ALA A 408 6.98 -24.20 7.79
CA ALA A 408 7.58 -25.06 6.75
C ALA A 408 8.01 -26.43 7.27
N GLU A 409 8.39 -26.55 8.55
CA GLU A 409 8.80 -27.84 9.14
C GLU A 409 7.59 -28.73 9.46
N ALA A 410 6.48 -28.15 9.90
CA ALA A 410 5.23 -28.90 10.03
C ALA A 410 4.74 -29.41 8.66
N VAL A 411 4.80 -28.56 7.62
CA VAL A 411 4.50 -28.97 6.24
C VAL A 411 5.41 -30.10 5.77
N ARG A 412 6.71 -30.00 6.04
CA ARG A 412 7.70 -31.05 5.71
C ARG A 412 7.34 -32.38 6.31
N THR A 413 7.06 -32.37 7.61
CA THR A 413 6.74 -33.59 8.37
C THR A 413 5.50 -34.28 7.78
N GLU A 414 4.45 -33.53 7.49
CA GLU A 414 3.22 -34.06 6.91
C GLU A 414 3.43 -34.58 5.48
N VAL A 415 4.19 -33.86 4.66
CA VAL A 415 4.54 -34.29 3.28
C VAL A 415 5.25 -35.62 3.29
N ILE A 416 6.29 -35.78 4.10
CA ILE A 416 7.08 -37.03 4.19
C ILE A 416 6.17 -38.17 4.62
N ALA A 417 5.36 -37.98 5.65
CA ALA A 417 4.44 -39.01 6.15
C ALA A 417 3.43 -39.48 5.07
N ARG A 418 2.87 -38.52 4.29
CA ARG A 418 1.93 -38.85 3.20
C ARG A 418 2.57 -39.53 2.01
N CYS A 419 3.82 -39.23 1.70
CA CYS A 419 4.53 -39.81 0.57
C CYS A 419 5.06 -41.21 0.83
N ALA A 420 5.27 -41.61 2.10
CA ALA A 420 5.98 -42.84 2.48
C ALA A 420 5.41 -44.15 1.85
N THR A 421 4.11 -44.19 1.50
CA THR A 421 3.46 -45.34 0.90
C THR A 421 3.28 -45.27 -0.62
N ALA A 422 3.77 -44.19 -1.26
CA ALA A 422 3.58 -43.93 -2.69
C ALA A 422 4.62 -44.71 -3.54
N ALA A 423 4.33 -45.98 -3.86
CA ALA A 423 5.24 -46.82 -4.65
C ALA A 423 5.32 -46.46 -6.14
N GLN A 424 4.32 -45.80 -6.70
CA GLN A 424 4.26 -45.33 -8.09
C GLN A 424 4.46 -43.83 -8.15
N PRO A 425 4.79 -43.25 -9.32
CA PRO A 425 4.86 -41.80 -9.46
C PRO A 425 3.55 -41.10 -9.10
N HIS A 426 3.63 -40.11 -8.22
CA HIS A 426 2.46 -39.31 -7.80
C HIS A 426 2.72 -37.82 -8.00
N ARG A 427 1.62 -37.06 -8.14
CA ARG A 427 1.58 -35.61 -8.01
C ARG A 427 1.25 -35.27 -6.56
N LEU A 428 2.17 -34.61 -5.90
CA LEU A 428 1.90 -33.95 -4.62
C LEU A 428 1.52 -32.50 -4.86
N LYS A 429 0.40 -32.06 -4.30
CA LYS A 429 -0.03 -30.67 -4.28
C LYS A 429 -0.19 -30.20 -2.83
N ILE A 430 0.51 -29.13 -2.48
CA ILE A 430 0.37 -28.44 -1.21
C ILE A 430 -0.40 -27.17 -1.50
N THR A 431 -1.47 -26.93 -0.76
CA THR A 431 -2.20 -25.65 -0.75
C THR A 431 -2.08 -25.06 0.64
N LEU A 432 -1.53 -23.86 0.76
CA LEU A 432 -1.45 -23.10 2.01
C LEU A 432 -2.46 -21.95 1.93
N PRO A 433 -3.65 -22.09 2.56
CA PRO A 433 -4.63 -21.02 2.64
C PRO A 433 -4.14 -19.85 3.48
N ARG A 434 -4.92 -18.79 3.52
CA ARG A 434 -4.63 -17.57 4.28
C ARG A 434 -4.46 -17.80 5.78
N ASP A 435 -5.13 -18.79 6.35
CA ASP A 435 -5.03 -19.15 7.78
C ASP A 435 -3.74 -19.92 8.13
N GLY A 436 -2.96 -20.34 7.12
CA GLY A 436 -1.72 -21.08 7.30
C GLY A 436 -1.87 -22.57 7.52
N THR A 437 -3.09 -23.12 7.47
CA THR A 437 -3.33 -24.56 7.65
C THR A 437 -3.10 -25.31 6.33
N PRO A 438 -2.03 -26.09 6.16
CA PRO A 438 -1.71 -26.72 4.88
C PRO A 438 -2.71 -27.82 4.52
N HIS A 439 -3.11 -27.86 3.24
CA HIS A 439 -3.83 -28.98 2.66
C HIS A 439 -2.91 -29.72 1.68
N ILE A 440 -2.69 -31.01 1.91
CA ILE A 440 -1.78 -31.83 1.11
C ILE A 440 -2.57 -32.91 0.38
N GLU A 441 -2.52 -32.88 -0.95
CA GLU A 441 -3.18 -33.83 -1.83
C GLU A 441 -2.12 -34.67 -2.55
N LEU A 442 -2.28 -36.00 -2.54
CA LEU A 442 -1.46 -36.93 -3.29
C LEU A 442 -2.35 -37.68 -4.30
N ALA A 443 -1.97 -37.62 -5.59
CA ALA A 443 -2.73 -38.29 -6.65
C ALA A 443 -1.76 -39.01 -7.63
N PRO A 444 -2.16 -40.13 -8.23
CA PRO A 444 -1.35 -40.80 -9.26
C PRO A 444 -0.94 -39.85 -10.37
N LEU A 445 0.25 -40.05 -10.92
CA LEU A 445 0.81 -39.23 -11.97
C LEU A 445 0.98 -40.05 -13.25
N ASP A 446 0.08 -39.87 -14.21
CA ASP A 446 0.19 -40.52 -15.51
C ASP A 446 1.42 -40.06 -16.27
N ALA A 447 2.04 -40.98 -17.00
CA ALA A 447 3.15 -40.64 -17.91
C ALA A 447 2.63 -39.79 -19.08
N ILE A 448 3.45 -38.87 -19.55
CA ILE A 448 3.19 -38.10 -20.78
C ILE A 448 4.35 -38.25 -21.76
N ALA A 449 4.09 -38.00 -23.03
CA ALA A 449 5.14 -37.89 -24.04
C ALA A 449 6.12 -36.77 -23.65
N ARG A 450 7.40 -36.98 -23.96
CA ARG A 450 8.42 -35.93 -23.73
C ARG A 450 8.44 -34.87 -24.82
N ASP A 451 7.92 -35.18 -26.01
CA ASP A 451 7.67 -34.24 -27.09
C ASP A 451 6.23 -33.76 -27.01
N VAL A 452 6.03 -32.47 -26.75
CA VAL A 452 4.72 -31.86 -26.51
C VAL A 452 4.49 -30.73 -27.52
N LEU A 453 3.23 -30.33 -27.65
CA LEU A 453 2.84 -29.17 -28.45
C LEU A 453 2.65 -27.94 -27.57
N VAL A 454 3.01 -26.76 -28.09
CA VAL A 454 2.78 -25.48 -27.40
C VAL A 454 2.17 -24.47 -28.37
N CYS A 455 1.19 -23.71 -27.92
CA CYS A 455 0.56 -22.61 -28.67
C CYS A 455 0.92 -21.26 -28.04
N GLU A 456 0.66 -20.17 -28.76
CA GLU A 456 0.81 -18.82 -28.22
C GLU A 456 -0.53 -18.29 -27.71
N HIS A 457 -0.55 -17.73 -26.50
CA HIS A 457 -1.73 -17.01 -26.00
C HIS A 457 -1.86 -15.64 -26.66
N GLY A 458 -3.10 -15.23 -26.91
CA GLY A 458 -3.38 -14.02 -27.67
C GLY A 458 -3.42 -12.75 -26.86
N GLU A 459 -3.91 -12.81 -25.66
CA GLU A 459 -4.07 -11.66 -24.77
C GLU A 459 -2.74 -11.39 -24.04
N ALA A 460 -2.33 -10.12 -24.00
CA ALA A 460 -1.12 -9.73 -23.31
C ALA A 460 -1.41 -9.52 -21.80
N LEU A 461 -0.53 -10.04 -20.96
CA LEU A 461 -0.58 -9.81 -19.52
C LEU A 461 0.04 -8.44 -19.17
N PRO A 462 -0.28 -7.84 -18.02
CA PRO A 462 0.36 -6.61 -17.56
C PRO A 462 1.89 -6.72 -17.54
N ASP A 463 2.59 -5.64 -17.89
CA ASP A 463 4.06 -5.59 -17.87
C ASP A 463 4.62 -5.84 -16.46
N ARG A 464 3.95 -5.28 -15.44
CA ARG A 464 4.29 -5.48 -14.02
C ARG A 464 3.14 -6.17 -13.30
N ASP A 465 3.48 -7.26 -12.63
CA ASP A 465 2.60 -7.95 -11.69
C ASP A 465 3.48 -8.76 -10.73
N PRO A 466 3.92 -8.16 -9.63
CA PRO A 466 4.78 -8.85 -8.66
C PRO A 466 4.14 -10.11 -8.06
N LEU A 467 2.81 -10.24 -8.07
CA LEU A 467 2.13 -11.44 -7.59
C LEU A 467 2.43 -12.68 -8.46
N ARG A 468 2.72 -12.51 -9.77
CA ARG A 468 3.11 -13.63 -10.67
C ARG A 468 4.38 -14.36 -10.21
N ARG A 469 5.27 -13.69 -9.46
CA ARG A 469 6.48 -14.30 -8.89
C ARG A 469 6.16 -15.38 -7.85
N HIS A 470 4.94 -15.35 -7.30
CA HIS A 470 4.45 -16.25 -6.28
C HIS A 470 3.43 -17.24 -6.84
N LYS A 471 3.60 -18.53 -6.53
CA LYS A 471 2.66 -19.56 -6.99
C LYS A 471 1.40 -19.55 -6.10
N SER A 472 0.48 -18.64 -6.39
CA SER A 472 -0.73 -18.40 -5.60
C SER A 472 -1.95 -19.20 -6.09
N THR A 473 -3.00 -19.25 -5.28
CA THR A 473 -4.31 -19.77 -5.66
C THR A 473 -5.04 -18.86 -6.67
N HIS A 474 -4.65 -17.59 -6.78
CA HIS A 474 -5.17 -16.65 -7.77
C HIS A 474 -4.60 -16.94 -9.15
N ARG A 475 -5.09 -18.01 -9.78
CA ARG A 475 -4.63 -18.46 -11.08
C ARG A 475 -5.76 -18.83 -12.06
N THR A 476 -6.98 -18.46 -11.76
CA THR A 476 -8.15 -18.78 -12.62
C THR A 476 -7.94 -18.34 -14.07
N HIS A 477 -7.31 -17.18 -14.29
CA HIS A 477 -6.96 -16.69 -15.61
C HIS A 477 -5.95 -17.61 -16.30
N LEU A 478 -4.85 -17.97 -15.63
CA LEU A 478 -3.83 -18.90 -16.17
C LEU A 478 -4.39 -20.30 -16.42
N ASP A 479 -5.28 -20.77 -15.56
CA ASP A 479 -5.94 -22.08 -15.72
C ASP A 479 -6.87 -22.07 -16.92
N ARG A 480 -7.62 -20.98 -17.17
CA ARG A 480 -8.44 -20.82 -18.37
C ARG A 480 -7.57 -20.81 -19.64
N ILE A 481 -6.46 -20.07 -19.65
CA ILE A 481 -5.51 -20.06 -20.76
C ILE A 481 -5.00 -21.47 -21.04
N TRP A 482 -4.57 -22.17 -20.01
CA TRP A 482 -4.09 -23.54 -20.13
C TRP A 482 -5.17 -24.50 -20.65
N GLN A 483 -6.43 -24.39 -20.16
CA GLN A 483 -7.56 -25.21 -20.65
C GLN A 483 -7.83 -24.97 -22.12
N THR A 484 -7.76 -23.70 -22.59
CA THR A 484 -7.89 -23.36 -24.00
C THR A 484 -6.78 -24.01 -24.84
N ALA A 485 -5.53 -23.97 -24.35
CA ALA A 485 -4.41 -24.62 -25.03
C ALA A 485 -4.61 -26.15 -25.10
N VAL A 486 -5.05 -26.78 -24.02
CA VAL A 486 -5.33 -28.23 -23.99
C VAL A 486 -6.44 -28.62 -24.94
N ALA A 487 -7.52 -27.81 -25.01
CA ALA A 487 -8.60 -28.02 -25.99
C ALA A 487 -8.14 -27.93 -27.46
N ALA A 488 -7.08 -27.15 -27.71
CA ALA A 488 -6.43 -27.07 -29.03
C ALA A 488 -5.33 -28.14 -29.26
N GLY A 489 -5.17 -29.11 -28.35
CA GLY A 489 -4.18 -30.18 -28.44
C GLY A 489 -2.78 -29.79 -27.97
N ALA A 490 -2.60 -28.61 -27.35
CA ALA A 490 -1.32 -28.17 -26.83
C ALA A 490 -1.17 -28.59 -25.34
N PHE A 491 0.06 -28.83 -24.91
CA PHE A 491 0.40 -29.09 -23.51
C PHE A 491 0.36 -27.80 -22.65
N ASP A 492 0.77 -26.68 -23.23
CA ASP A 492 0.88 -25.41 -22.55
C ASP A 492 0.71 -24.22 -23.54
N ALA A 493 0.55 -23.01 -23.02
CA ALA A 493 0.46 -21.78 -23.79
C ALA A 493 1.58 -20.81 -23.39
N LEU A 494 2.26 -20.22 -24.38
CA LEU A 494 3.25 -19.16 -24.20
C LEU A 494 2.55 -17.84 -23.89
N LEU A 495 2.96 -17.18 -22.82
CA LEU A 495 2.42 -15.94 -22.32
C LEU A 495 3.33 -14.75 -22.66
N TYR A 496 2.74 -13.62 -23.00
CA TYR A 496 3.48 -12.40 -23.32
C TYR A 496 2.93 -11.23 -22.51
N ASN A 497 3.77 -10.25 -22.21
CA ASN A 497 3.34 -9.00 -21.59
C ASN A 497 2.90 -7.96 -22.63
N GLN A 498 2.37 -6.82 -22.15
CA GLN A 498 1.90 -5.71 -23.00
C GLN A 498 3.02 -5.09 -23.84
N SER A 499 4.28 -5.12 -23.37
CA SER A 499 5.46 -4.73 -24.13
C SER A 499 5.92 -5.77 -25.18
N GLY A 500 5.21 -6.91 -25.32
CA GLY A 500 5.48 -7.95 -26.30
C GLY A 500 6.57 -8.93 -25.93
N TYR A 501 7.08 -8.92 -24.71
CA TYR A 501 8.08 -9.87 -24.25
C TYR A 501 7.45 -11.18 -23.77
N LEU A 502 8.08 -12.30 -24.13
CA LEU A 502 7.76 -13.63 -23.62
C LEU A 502 7.99 -13.65 -22.10
N LEU A 503 7.00 -14.13 -21.38
CA LEU A 503 7.06 -14.33 -19.93
C LEU A 503 7.43 -15.79 -19.61
N GLU A 504 6.48 -16.68 -19.72
CA GLU A 504 6.57 -18.10 -19.36
C GLU A 504 5.45 -18.88 -20.05
N GLY A 505 5.33 -20.17 -19.83
CA GLY A 505 4.11 -20.92 -20.12
C GLY A 505 3.09 -20.76 -18.98
N ALA A 506 1.81 -21.06 -19.23
CA ALA A 506 0.77 -21.01 -18.19
C ALA A 506 1.07 -21.95 -16.99
N ARG A 507 1.90 -23.00 -17.22
CA ARG A 507 2.31 -23.98 -16.19
C ARG A 507 3.79 -24.35 -16.24
N SER A 508 4.59 -23.77 -17.13
CA SER A 508 5.99 -24.13 -17.36
C SER A 508 6.89 -22.92 -17.52
N SER A 509 8.13 -23.03 -17.12
CA SER A 509 9.18 -22.09 -17.56
C SER A 509 9.61 -22.45 -18.98
N VAL A 510 10.02 -21.46 -19.77
CA VAL A 510 10.32 -21.60 -21.21
C VAL A 510 11.80 -21.33 -21.46
N PHE A 511 12.39 -22.17 -22.31
CA PHE A 511 13.74 -22.02 -22.79
C PHE A 511 13.75 -22.14 -24.33
N LEU A 512 14.47 -21.26 -25.02
CA LEU A 512 14.57 -21.20 -26.46
C LEU A 512 16.03 -21.38 -26.89
N GLN A 513 16.27 -22.24 -27.88
CA GLN A 513 17.55 -22.29 -28.53
C GLN A 513 17.52 -21.42 -29.79
N ILE A 514 18.30 -20.36 -29.81
CA ILE A 514 18.38 -19.37 -30.87
C ILE A 514 19.83 -19.24 -31.29
N ASP A 515 20.13 -19.41 -32.58
CA ASP A 515 21.49 -19.35 -33.13
C ASP A 515 22.50 -20.24 -32.36
N GLY A 516 22.04 -21.41 -31.89
CA GLY A 516 22.83 -22.38 -31.14
C GLY A 516 22.91 -22.12 -29.63
N ALA A 517 22.56 -20.93 -29.14
CA ALA A 517 22.59 -20.57 -27.72
C ALA A 517 21.23 -20.73 -27.06
N TRP A 518 21.20 -21.08 -25.75
CA TRP A 518 19.98 -21.21 -24.98
C TRP A 518 19.65 -19.92 -24.20
N HIS A 519 18.40 -19.54 -24.26
CA HIS A 519 17.85 -18.33 -23.63
C HIS A 519 16.59 -18.63 -22.83
N THR A 520 16.38 -17.88 -21.76
CA THR A 520 15.13 -17.90 -20.95
C THR A 520 14.75 -16.48 -20.52
N PRO A 521 13.45 -16.16 -20.35
CA PRO A 521 13.05 -14.85 -19.84
C PRO A 521 13.63 -14.54 -18.46
N PRO A 522 14.03 -13.28 -18.17
CA PRO A 522 14.61 -12.89 -16.90
C PRO A 522 13.53 -12.70 -15.83
N LEU A 523 13.89 -12.92 -14.55
CA LEU A 523 13.00 -12.70 -13.40
C LEU A 523 12.50 -11.25 -13.27
N ALA A 524 13.20 -10.29 -13.89
CA ALA A 524 12.79 -8.89 -13.93
C ALA A 524 11.47 -8.63 -14.69
N LEU A 525 10.94 -9.62 -15.42
CA LEU A 525 9.63 -9.59 -16.06
C LEU A 525 8.48 -10.07 -15.14
N ASP A 526 8.74 -10.21 -13.84
CA ASP A 526 7.78 -10.71 -12.86
C ASP A 526 7.20 -12.10 -13.21
N ILE A 527 8.05 -13.00 -13.69
CA ILE A 527 7.70 -14.41 -13.93
C ILE A 527 7.86 -15.23 -12.66
N LEU A 528 7.24 -16.41 -12.62
CA LEU A 528 7.32 -17.32 -11.47
C LEU A 528 8.78 -17.68 -11.14
N LEU A 529 9.12 -17.72 -9.85
CA LEU A 529 10.38 -18.25 -9.33
C LEU A 529 10.40 -19.79 -9.48
N GLY A 530 10.47 -20.27 -10.74
CA GLY A 530 10.34 -21.67 -11.08
C GLY A 530 11.50 -22.51 -10.56
N ILE A 531 11.22 -23.57 -9.77
CA ILE A 531 12.26 -24.47 -9.23
C ILE A 531 12.96 -25.22 -10.36
N ALA A 532 12.22 -25.76 -11.33
CA ALA A 532 12.81 -26.39 -12.51
C ALA A 532 13.64 -25.40 -13.34
N ARG A 533 13.23 -24.12 -13.42
CA ARG A 533 14.00 -23.05 -14.06
C ARG A 533 15.33 -22.81 -13.33
N ALA A 534 15.29 -22.64 -12.01
CA ALA A 534 16.47 -22.43 -11.20
C ALA A 534 17.47 -23.61 -11.33
N ARG A 535 16.96 -24.83 -11.33
CA ARG A 535 17.78 -26.03 -11.55
C ARG A 535 18.46 -26.03 -12.93
N LEU A 536 17.75 -25.71 -14.02
CA LEU A 536 18.33 -25.66 -15.37
C LEU A 536 19.38 -24.56 -15.51
N LEU A 537 19.23 -23.42 -14.84
CA LEU A 537 20.26 -22.39 -14.83
C LEU A 537 21.49 -22.79 -14.04
N ALA A 538 21.36 -23.59 -12.99
CA ALA A 538 22.45 -24.13 -12.20
C ALA A 538 23.14 -25.34 -12.89
N GLU A 539 22.37 -26.16 -13.62
CA GLU A 539 22.80 -27.40 -14.27
C GLU A 539 22.46 -27.37 -15.79
N PRO A 540 23.04 -26.46 -16.59
CA PRO A 540 22.69 -26.31 -18.01
C PRO A 540 22.93 -27.59 -18.84
N ALA A 541 23.81 -28.47 -18.41
CA ALA A 541 24.08 -29.77 -19.03
C ALA A 541 22.82 -30.65 -19.18
N LEU A 542 21.81 -30.46 -18.38
CA LEU A 542 20.53 -31.17 -18.47
C LEU A 542 19.78 -30.95 -19.79
N ILE A 543 20.07 -29.85 -20.52
CA ILE A 543 19.54 -29.58 -21.87
C ILE A 543 20.63 -29.55 -22.93
N GLY A 544 21.80 -30.09 -22.60
CA GLY A 544 22.92 -30.27 -23.56
C GLY A 544 23.67 -28.96 -23.84
N THR A 545 23.82 -28.06 -22.89
CA THR A 545 24.60 -26.82 -23.02
C THR A 545 25.46 -26.58 -21.79
N THR A 546 26.43 -25.67 -21.91
CA THR A 546 27.26 -25.22 -20.79
C THR A 546 26.73 -23.89 -20.16
N HIS A 547 25.83 -23.18 -20.87
CA HIS A 547 25.34 -21.89 -20.40
C HIS A 547 23.94 -21.62 -20.94
N ILE A 548 23.12 -20.92 -20.13
CA ILE A 548 21.81 -20.41 -20.48
C ILE A 548 21.78 -18.91 -20.14
N THR A 549 21.42 -18.09 -21.13
CA THR A 549 21.36 -16.62 -20.96
C THR A 549 19.95 -16.18 -20.60
N GLU A 550 19.82 -15.36 -19.56
CA GLU A 550 18.57 -14.65 -19.27
C GLU A 550 18.46 -13.43 -20.21
N SER A 551 17.41 -13.37 -21.03
CA SER A 551 17.21 -12.29 -21.99
C SER A 551 15.71 -12.01 -22.25
N ARG A 552 15.40 -10.75 -22.58
CA ARG A 552 14.06 -10.39 -23.03
C ARG A 552 13.83 -10.96 -24.42
N LEU A 553 12.88 -11.88 -24.52
CA LEU A 553 12.55 -12.61 -25.74
C LEU A 553 11.23 -12.10 -26.31
N SER A 554 11.15 -11.94 -27.62
CA SER A 554 9.97 -11.49 -28.35
C SER A 554 9.26 -12.64 -29.07
N ARG A 555 8.10 -12.39 -29.67
CA ARG A 555 7.44 -13.34 -30.59
C ARG A 555 8.34 -13.71 -31.78
N ALA A 556 9.12 -12.77 -32.29
CA ALA A 556 10.07 -13.02 -33.36
C ALA A 556 11.19 -14.01 -32.93
N ASP A 557 11.64 -13.91 -31.69
CA ASP A 557 12.61 -14.83 -31.11
C ASP A 557 12.04 -16.24 -30.96
N VAL A 558 10.78 -16.35 -30.52
CA VAL A 558 10.09 -17.66 -30.51
C VAL A 558 9.92 -18.23 -31.91
N ALA A 559 9.66 -17.39 -32.91
CA ALA A 559 9.49 -17.84 -34.29
C ALA A 559 10.78 -18.42 -34.92
N ARG A 560 11.96 -17.87 -34.59
CA ARG A 560 13.26 -18.31 -35.10
C ARG A 560 13.99 -19.32 -34.22
N ALA A 561 13.39 -19.65 -33.04
CA ALA A 561 13.97 -20.66 -32.17
C ALA A 561 14.02 -22.05 -32.87
N THR A 562 15.19 -22.66 -32.87
CA THR A 562 15.42 -24.00 -33.45
C THR A 562 14.91 -25.11 -32.53
N ARG A 563 14.90 -24.88 -31.23
CA ARG A 563 14.33 -25.76 -30.20
C ARG A 563 13.63 -24.95 -29.11
N ILE A 564 12.52 -25.50 -28.63
CA ILE A 564 11.78 -25.00 -27.49
C ILE A 564 11.80 -26.08 -26.41
N CYS A 565 12.14 -25.69 -25.19
CA CYS A 565 12.07 -26.55 -24.02
C CYS A 565 11.15 -25.94 -22.97
N LEU A 566 10.22 -26.74 -22.45
CA LEU A 566 9.37 -26.40 -21.32
C LEU A 566 9.87 -27.16 -20.09
N ALA A 567 9.85 -26.51 -18.93
CA ALA A 567 10.28 -27.14 -17.69
C ALA A 567 9.35 -26.82 -16.52
N ASN A 568 8.96 -27.82 -15.76
CA ASN A 568 8.29 -27.67 -14.46
C ASN A 568 8.65 -28.85 -13.52
N SER A 569 8.46 -28.68 -12.21
CA SER A 569 8.86 -29.67 -11.20
C SER A 569 8.06 -30.96 -11.26
N LEU A 570 6.86 -30.96 -11.85
CA LEU A 570 6.00 -32.14 -11.92
C LEU A 570 6.38 -33.06 -13.11
N ARG A 571 6.66 -32.46 -14.28
CA ARG A 571 6.88 -33.17 -15.55
C ARG A 571 8.35 -33.21 -15.98
N GLY A 572 9.19 -32.43 -15.29
CA GLY A 572 10.61 -32.28 -15.65
C GLY A 572 10.79 -31.44 -16.91
N ILE A 573 11.71 -31.87 -17.77
CA ILE A 573 12.11 -31.20 -19.00
C ILE A 573 11.38 -31.83 -20.18
N LEU A 574 10.71 -31.02 -20.98
CA LEU A 574 9.92 -31.42 -22.15
C LEU A 574 10.41 -30.68 -23.39
N THR A 575 10.61 -31.38 -24.50
CA THR A 575 10.82 -30.74 -25.81
C THR A 575 9.45 -30.31 -26.36
N ALA A 576 9.36 -29.08 -26.85
CA ALA A 576 8.09 -28.55 -27.35
C ALA A 576 8.19 -28.18 -28.85
N ARG A 577 7.10 -28.41 -29.58
CA ARG A 577 6.89 -27.90 -30.94
C ARG A 577 5.75 -26.90 -30.96
N ARG A 578 5.95 -25.82 -31.66
CA ARG A 578 4.93 -24.78 -31.80
C ARG A 578 3.84 -25.22 -32.79
N ILE A 579 2.60 -25.02 -32.38
CA ILE A 579 1.43 -25.12 -33.27
C ILE A 579 0.81 -23.74 -33.49
N ALA A 580 -0.03 -23.63 -34.53
CA ALA A 580 -0.79 -22.41 -34.78
C ALA A 580 -1.63 -22.01 -33.56
N ARG A 581 -1.89 -20.74 -33.42
CA ARG A 581 -2.75 -20.17 -32.36
C ARG A 581 -4.15 -20.78 -32.47
N PRO A 582 -4.77 -21.22 -31.34
CA PRO A 582 -6.14 -21.72 -31.33
C PRO A 582 -7.18 -20.65 -31.68
#